data_780e946795b16d7e913eead5e854469d
#
_entry.id   780e946795b16d7e913eead5e854469d
#
_cell.length_a   1.000
_cell.length_b   1.000
_cell.length_c   1.000
_cell.angle_alpha   90.00
_cell.angle_beta   90.00
_cell.angle_gamma   90.00
#
_symmetry.space_group_name_H-M   'P 1'
#
loop_
_entity.id
_entity.type
_entity.pdbx_description
1 polymer ?
#
loop_
_entity_poly.entity_id
_entity_poly.type
_entity_poly.pdbx_seq_one_letter_code
_entity_poly.pdbx_strand_id
1 'polypeptide(L)'
;MGKMTIEQIQSDESIRISKFPVAKNTTYLAHAAVCPLPSCARDAISNYASACVGEDQEDCMPPNLLRDTRQLAADLIGAKMKEIALVGPTSLGLSFIAQGLDWKPGDNIIINADDYPSNVYPWMALEEKGVKLKHIKASELGCIKPDDVFELIDSRTRMAALASCHYVSGYRINIDAIGRELRSQGILFCVDGIQTVGAFPTSVEHVDFLAADAHKWMLGPCSSGILYVKHETQKQLKPIVQGWHNLLCPDFIAQETLNYKQDGRRYEAGTANLLGIAGHHASLTMLNDLGEDNIATDLLDKRNQLVPELLNKGYHVLNSAGDLDNASGIVTFHKPQADMSKLVAKLEQAKIKVSLRFMRDGSKLIRLSPHFYNTTNELNRLLNEL
;
A
#
# COMPACT_ATOMS: atom_id res chain seq x y z
N MET A 1 30.02 -2.52 -6.89
CA MET A 1 29.64 -1.19 -6.34
C MET A 1 28.84 -1.43 -5.06
N GLY A 2 29.12 -0.71 -3.97
CA GLY A 2 28.32 -0.80 -2.74
C GLY A 2 26.86 -0.39 -2.98
N LYS A 3 25.93 -0.90 -2.16
CA LYS A 3 24.53 -0.45 -2.20
C LYS A 3 24.48 1.04 -1.87
N MET A 4 23.66 1.78 -2.60
CA MET A 4 23.45 3.22 -2.38
C MET A 4 22.65 3.44 -1.08
N THR A 5 23.00 4.45 -0.29
CA THR A 5 22.29 4.80 0.94
C THR A 5 21.32 5.96 0.73
N ILE A 6 20.36 6.14 1.63
CA ILE A 6 19.44 7.28 1.65
C ILE A 6 20.22 8.58 1.80
N GLU A 7 21.22 8.62 2.66
CA GLU A 7 22.10 9.79 2.87
C GLU A 7 22.82 10.21 1.57
N GLN A 8 23.36 9.25 0.81
CA GLN A 8 23.99 9.54 -0.48
C GLN A 8 23.00 10.13 -1.50
N ILE A 9 21.75 9.66 -1.50
CA ILE A 9 20.70 10.20 -2.37
C ILE A 9 20.35 11.63 -1.96
N GLN A 10 20.25 11.92 -0.68
CA GLN A 10 19.84 13.25 -0.19
C GLN A 10 20.95 14.30 -0.20
N SER A 11 22.20 13.88 -0.02
CA SER A 11 23.37 14.80 0.04
C SER A 11 23.89 15.21 -1.34
N ASP A 12 23.65 14.42 -2.39
CA ASP A 12 24.05 14.72 -3.76
C ASP A 12 22.83 14.99 -4.64
N GLU A 13 22.59 16.25 -4.94
CA GLU A 13 21.46 16.69 -5.75
C GLU A 13 21.48 16.10 -7.16
N SER A 14 22.66 15.84 -7.73
CA SER A 14 22.79 15.25 -9.08
C SER A 14 22.34 13.79 -9.06
N ILE A 15 22.72 13.02 -8.04
CA ILE A 15 22.27 11.66 -7.82
C ILE A 15 20.75 11.65 -7.58
N ARG A 16 20.26 12.53 -6.71
CA ARG A 16 18.85 12.62 -6.37
C ARG A 16 17.98 12.89 -7.60
N ILE A 17 18.32 13.90 -8.39
CA ILE A 17 17.59 14.24 -9.64
C ILE A 17 17.71 13.12 -10.68
N SER A 18 18.87 12.50 -10.80
CA SER A 18 19.06 11.36 -11.72
C SER A 18 18.15 10.17 -11.37
N LYS A 19 17.98 9.87 -10.07
CA LYS A 19 17.14 8.76 -9.58
C LYS A 19 15.67 9.13 -9.51
N PHE A 20 15.37 10.36 -9.13
CA PHE A 20 14.02 10.89 -8.94
C PHE A 20 13.84 12.21 -9.73
N PRO A 21 13.61 12.15 -11.05
CA PRO A 21 13.57 13.34 -11.91
C PRO A 21 12.54 14.39 -11.52
N VAL A 22 11.47 14.01 -10.81
CA VAL A 22 10.47 14.93 -10.26
C VAL A 22 11.09 15.97 -9.34
N ALA A 23 12.15 15.62 -8.62
CA ALA A 23 12.85 16.50 -7.68
C ALA A 23 13.51 17.69 -8.35
N LYS A 24 13.79 17.64 -9.68
CA LYS A 24 14.38 18.76 -10.42
C LYS A 24 13.51 20.02 -10.40
N ASN A 25 12.18 19.84 -10.45
CA ASN A 25 11.27 20.97 -10.66
C ASN A 25 10.15 21.06 -9.62
N THR A 26 10.01 20.06 -8.75
CA THR A 26 8.86 19.97 -7.84
C THR A 26 9.27 19.34 -6.53
N THR A 27 8.98 20.01 -5.43
CA THR A 27 8.96 19.40 -4.09
C THR A 27 7.71 18.51 -4.00
N TYR A 28 7.89 17.21 -4.24
CA TYR A 28 6.76 16.28 -4.31
C TYR A 28 6.51 15.62 -2.95
N LEU A 29 5.40 15.98 -2.28
CA LEU A 29 5.03 15.52 -0.94
C LEU A 29 3.65 14.83 -0.94
N ALA A 30 3.34 14.06 -1.99
CA ALA A 30 2.01 13.47 -2.17
C ALA A 30 2.03 11.94 -2.44
N HIS A 31 3.07 11.21 -1.96
CA HIS A 31 3.26 9.78 -2.25
C HIS A 31 2.13 8.87 -1.74
N ALA A 32 1.48 9.22 -0.63
CA ALA A 32 0.30 8.50 -0.15
C ALA A 32 -0.93 8.58 -1.09
N ALA A 33 -0.87 9.39 -2.17
CA ALA A 33 -1.85 9.42 -3.25
C ALA A 33 -1.40 8.55 -4.43
N VAL A 34 -0.55 9.08 -5.30
CA VAL A 34 0.09 8.37 -6.43
C VAL A 34 1.51 8.90 -6.53
N CYS A 35 2.51 8.03 -6.57
CA CYS A 35 3.91 8.43 -6.67
C CYS A 35 4.32 8.77 -8.10
N PRO A 36 5.31 9.66 -8.32
CA PRO A 36 6.05 9.71 -9.56
C PRO A 36 6.98 8.49 -9.66
N LEU A 37 7.18 7.99 -10.88
CA LEU A 37 8.09 6.87 -11.09
C LEU A 37 9.56 7.29 -10.89
N PRO A 38 10.37 6.50 -10.18
CA PRO A 38 11.82 6.64 -10.18
C PRO A 38 12.40 6.26 -11.54
N SER A 39 13.61 6.73 -11.84
CA SER A 39 14.27 6.43 -13.12
C SER A 39 14.43 4.94 -13.39
N CYS A 40 14.74 4.14 -12.35
CA CYS A 40 14.88 2.68 -12.51
C CYS A 40 13.60 2.02 -13.04
N ALA A 41 12.43 2.42 -12.52
CA ALA A 41 11.15 1.88 -12.97
C ALA A 41 10.83 2.36 -14.42
N ARG A 42 11.03 3.67 -14.71
CA ARG A 42 10.90 4.21 -16.06
C ARG A 42 11.78 3.46 -17.07
N ASP A 43 13.04 3.27 -16.74
CA ASP A 43 14.02 2.66 -17.66
C ASP A 43 13.70 1.18 -17.89
N ALA A 44 13.30 0.44 -16.86
CA ALA A 44 12.85 -0.94 -17.00
C ALA A 44 11.64 -1.06 -17.95
N ILE A 45 10.63 -0.20 -17.78
CA ILE A 45 9.45 -0.16 -18.66
C ILE A 45 9.86 0.20 -20.09
N SER A 46 10.68 1.25 -20.27
CA SER A 46 11.06 1.75 -21.58
C SER A 46 11.91 0.73 -22.36
N ASN A 47 12.86 0.09 -21.69
CA ASN A 47 13.70 -0.94 -22.29
C ASN A 47 12.87 -2.15 -22.72
N TYR A 48 11.97 -2.61 -21.84
CA TYR A 48 11.10 -3.73 -22.19
C TYR A 48 10.13 -3.38 -23.32
N ALA A 49 9.48 -2.22 -23.27
CA ALA A 49 8.62 -1.76 -24.36
C ALA A 49 9.35 -1.65 -25.70
N SER A 50 10.61 -1.20 -25.67
CA SER A 50 11.44 -1.10 -26.88
C SER A 50 11.78 -2.48 -27.47
N ALA A 51 12.06 -3.47 -26.63
CA ALA A 51 12.30 -4.83 -27.07
C ALA A 51 11.04 -5.44 -27.73
N CYS A 52 9.87 -5.22 -27.16
CA CYS A 52 8.59 -5.72 -27.67
C CYS A 52 8.17 -5.15 -29.05
N VAL A 53 8.88 -4.16 -29.59
CA VAL A 53 8.60 -3.66 -30.94
C VAL A 53 9.14 -4.61 -32.05
N GLY A 54 10.18 -5.36 -31.71
CA GLY A 54 10.83 -6.30 -32.69
C GLY A 54 10.38 -7.76 -32.53
N GLU A 55 9.83 -8.12 -31.35
CA GLU A 55 9.44 -9.49 -31.01
C GLU A 55 8.16 -9.46 -30.16
N ASP A 56 7.55 -10.63 -29.91
CA ASP A 56 6.37 -10.65 -29.04
C ASP A 56 6.71 -10.37 -27.56
N GLN A 57 5.69 -9.95 -26.80
CA GLN A 57 5.89 -9.45 -25.44
C GLN A 57 6.33 -10.52 -24.45
N GLU A 58 5.97 -11.78 -24.66
CA GLU A 58 6.34 -12.86 -23.76
C GLU A 58 7.77 -13.34 -24.02
N ASP A 59 8.18 -13.41 -25.28
CA ASP A 59 9.55 -13.79 -25.68
C ASP A 59 10.60 -12.73 -25.25
N CYS A 60 10.22 -11.44 -25.28
CA CYS A 60 11.06 -10.33 -24.80
C CYS A 60 11.11 -10.19 -23.29
N MET A 61 10.31 -10.93 -22.53
CA MET A 61 10.24 -10.79 -21.08
C MET A 61 11.60 -11.10 -20.44
N PRO A 62 12.14 -10.21 -19.58
CA PRO A 62 13.38 -10.48 -18.86
C PRO A 62 13.31 -11.84 -18.13
N PRO A 63 14.37 -12.64 -18.18
CA PRO A 63 14.38 -13.96 -17.56
C PRO A 63 13.96 -13.89 -16.09
N ASN A 64 13.06 -14.77 -15.68
CA ASN A 64 12.54 -14.86 -14.32
C ASN A 64 11.81 -13.62 -13.76
N LEU A 65 11.47 -12.62 -14.56
CA LEU A 65 10.86 -11.37 -14.11
C LEU A 65 9.71 -11.59 -13.11
N LEU A 66 8.74 -12.44 -13.45
CA LEU A 66 7.58 -12.71 -12.60
C LEU A 66 7.97 -13.43 -11.29
N ARG A 67 8.91 -14.37 -11.36
CA ARG A 67 9.40 -15.11 -10.19
C ARG A 67 10.13 -14.17 -9.23
N ASP A 68 11.07 -13.40 -9.77
CA ASP A 68 11.93 -12.54 -8.96
C ASP A 68 11.15 -11.36 -8.37
N THR A 69 10.14 -10.84 -9.10
CA THR A 69 9.21 -9.84 -8.55
C THR A 69 8.41 -10.39 -7.36
N ARG A 70 7.92 -11.65 -7.43
CA ARG A 70 7.24 -12.28 -6.28
C ARG A 70 8.18 -12.47 -5.10
N GLN A 71 9.44 -12.85 -5.35
CA GLN A 71 10.43 -13.02 -4.28
C GLN A 71 10.72 -11.68 -3.60
N LEU A 72 11.01 -10.61 -4.37
CA LEU A 72 11.23 -9.27 -3.82
C LEU A 72 10.04 -8.75 -3.01
N ALA A 73 8.82 -9.00 -3.49
CA ALA A 73 7.61 -8.64 -2.75
C ALA A 73 7.44 -9.49 -1.47
N ALA A 74 7.78 -10.77 -1.51
CA ALA A 74 7.76 -11.64 -0.35
C ALA A 74 8.78 -11.20 0.71
N ASP A 75 10.00 -10.88 0.29
CA ASP A 75 11.05 -10.40 1.18
C ASP A 75 10.63 -9.11 1.90
N LEU A 76 9.95 -8.20 1.20
CA LEU A 76 9.49 -6.92 1.72
C LEU A 76 8.44 -7.04 2.85
N ILE A 77 7.65 -8.11 2.88
CA ILE A 77 6.58 -8.30 3.89
C ILE A 77 6.82 -9.52 4.81
N GLY A 78 8.00 -10.15 4.71
CA GLY A 78 8.31 -11.35 5.50
C GLY A 78 7.49 -12.59 5.12
N ALA A 79 7.07 -12.70 3.85
CA ALA A 79 6.30 -13.81 3.31
C ALA A 79 7.19 -14.83 2.57
N LYS A 80 6.56 -15.91 2.08
CA LYS A 80 7.19 -16.84 1.14
C LYS A 80 6.70 -16.54 -0.28
N MET A 81 7.58 -16.66 -1.28
CA MET A 81 7.26 -16.40 -2.68
C MET A 81 5.97 -17.12 -3.14
N LYS A 82 5.72 -18.34 -2.67
CA LYS A 82 4.52 -19.13 -3.00
C LYS A 82 3.19 -18.56 -2.44
N GLU A 83 3.29 -17.53 -1.60
CA GLU A 83 2.14 -16.86 -0.99
C GLU A 83 1.78 -15.55 -1.73
N ILE A 84 2.60 -15.15 -2.71
CA ILE A 84 2.43 -13.91 -3.47
C ILE A 84 1.80 -14.19 -4.83
N ALA A 85 0.75 -13.44 -5.15
CA ALA A 85 0.21 -13.26 -6.49
C ALA A 85 0.49 -11.82 -6.99
N LEU A 86 0.83 -11.70 -8.27
CA LEU A 86 0.95 -10.41 -8.94
C LEU A 86 -0.43 -10.04 -9.51
N VAL A 87 -1.05 -9.02 -8.93
CA VAL A 87 -2.40 -8.60 -9.29
C VAL A 87 -2.43 -7.13 -9.69
N GLY A 88 -3.59 -6.64 -10.10
CA GLY A 88 -3.81 -5.22 -10.37
C GLY A 88 -3.95 -4.39 -9.10
N PRO A 89 -4.84 -3.40 -9.07
CA PRO A 89 -4.96 -2.48 -7.95
C PRO A 89 -5.41 -3.18 -6.65
N THR A 90 -5.09 -2.56 -5.51
CA THR A 90 -5.50 -3.04 -4.16
C THR A 90 -6.97 -3.43 -4.09
N SER A 91 -7.86 -2.63 -4.70
CA SER A 91 -9.30 -2.91 -4.75
C SER A 91 -9.63 -4.28 -5.34
N LEU A 92 -8.87 -4.71 -6.36
CA LEU A 92 -9.05 -6.02 -6.99
C LEU A 92 -8.63 -7.15 -6.03
N GLY A 93 -7.48 -6.99 -5.36
CA GLY A 93 -7.01 -7.95 -4.36
C GLY A 93 -8.00 -8.12 -3.20
N LEU A 94 -8.49 -7.00 -2.65
CA LEU A 94 -9.49 -7.03 -1.56
C LEU A 94 -10.83 -7.62 -2.04
N SER A 95 -11.24 -7.36 -3.30
CA SER A 95 -12.44 -7.97 -3.88
C SER A 95 -12.27 -9.47 -4.10
N PHE A 96 -11.07 -9.94 -4.46
CA PHE A 96 -10.79 -11.39 -4.55
C PHE A 96 -10.99 -12.07 -3.20
N ILE A 97 -10.52 -11.44 -2.11
CA ILE A 97 -10.69 -11.96 -0.76
C ILE A 97 -12.18 -11.97 -0.38
N ALA A 98 -12.86 -10.84 -0.55
CA ALA A 98 -14.28 -10.69 -0.19
C ALA A 98 -15.16 -11.72 -0.91
N GLN A 99 -14.96 -11.91 -2.20
CA GLN A 99 -15.83 -12.78 -3.00
C GLN A 99 -15.39 -14.24 -2.99
N GLY A 100 -14.12 -14.54 -2.73
CA GLY A 100 -13.56 -15.89 -2.77
C GLY A 100 -13.74 -16.71 -1.49
N LEU A 101 -14.08 -16.08 -0.36
CA LEU A 101 -14.38 -16.75 0.90
C LEU A 101 -15.83 -17.29 0.92
N ASP A 102 -16.00 -18.42 1.59
CA ASP A 102 -17.31 -19.06 1.77
C ASP A 102 -18.06 -18.46 2.97
N TRP A 103 -18.75 -17.34 2.73
CA TRP A 103 -19.54 -16.63 3.72
C TRP A 103 -20.88 -17.32 3.97
N LYS A 104 -21.33 -17.27 5.23
CA LYS A 104 -22.64 -17.79 5.64
C LYS A 104 -23.52 -16.65 6.14
N PRO A 105 -24.84 -16.70 5.91
CA PRO A 105 -25.74 -15.72 6.50
C PRO A 105 -25.56 -15.63 8.02
N GLY A 106 -25.41 -14.41 8.51
CA GLY A 106 -25.16 -14.13 9.93
C GLY A 106 -23.68 -14.12 10.33
N ASP A 107 -22.73 -14.51 9.46
CA ASP A 107 -21.32 -14.19 9.69
C ASP A 107 -21.14 -12.69 9.80
N ASN A 108 -20.11 -12.24 10.52
CA ASN A 108 -19.78 -10.81 10.53
C ASN A 108 -18.30 -10.55 10.25
N ILE A 109 -18.05 -9.33 9.80
CA ILE A 109 -16.72 -8.80 9.51
C ILE A 109 -16.54 -7.46 10.23
N ILE A 110 -15.39 -7.27 10.87
CA ILE A 110 -15.00 -6.03 11.54
C ILE A 110 -14.26 -5.15 10.52
N ILE A 111 -14.74 -3.92 10.32
CA ILE A 111 -14.16 -2.93 9.39
C ILE A 111 -14.13 -1.54 10.01
N ASN A 112 -13.34 -0.64 9.42
CA ASN A 112 -13.41 0.79 9.67
C ASN A 112 -14.21 1.47 8.55
N ALA A 113 -15.35 2.08 8.87
CA ALA A 113 -16.19 2.77 7.88
C ALA A 113 -15.55 4.04 7.31
N ASP A 114 -14.59 4.64 8.03
CA ASP A 114 -13.87 5.85 7.61
C ASP A 114 -12.58 5.53 6.84
N ASP A 115 -12.36 4.27 6.48
CA ASP A 115 -11.22 3.87 5.66
C ASP A 115 -11.39 4.28 4.19
N TYR A 116 -10.32 4.09 3.41
CA TYR A 116 -10.38 4.34 1.97
C TYR A 116 -11.43 3.42 1.31
N PRO A 117 -12.22 3.92 0.35
CA PRO A 117 -13.34 3.15 -0.26
C PRO A 117 -12.96 1.76 -0.76
N SER A 118 -11.71 1.56 -1.21
CA SER A 118 -11.22 0.23 -1.64
C SER A 118 -11.26 -0.81 -0.53
N ASN A 119 -11.12 -0.40 0.74
CA ASN A 119 -11.19 -1.27 1.91
C ASN A 119 -12.54 -1.17 2.65
N VAL A 120 -13.57 -0.68 2.00
CA VAL A 120 -14.94 -0.60 2.53
C VAL A 120 -15.93 -1.30 1.60
N TYR A 121 -15.96 -0.90 0.33
CA TYR A 121 -16.98 -1.38 -0.61
C TYR A 121 -16.96 -2.89 -0.88
N PRO A 122 -15.82 -3.60 -0.98
CA PRO A 122 -15.83 -5.05 -1.14
C PRO A 122 -16.53 -5.77 0.01
N TRP A 123 -16.43 -5.23 1.22
CA TRP A 123 -17.05 -5.78 2.41
C TRP A 123 -18.54 -5.44 2.48
N MET A 124 -18.94 -4.22 2.11
CA MET A 124 -20.34 -3.82 1.99
C MET A 124 -21.11 -4.72 1.02
N ALA A 125 -20.48 -5.11 -0.09
CA ALA A 125 -21.12 -6.03 -1.05
C ALA A 125 -21.47 -7.42 -0.47
N LEU A 126 -20.90 -7.80 0.68
CA LEU A 126 -21.22 -9.06 1.36
C LEU A 126 -22.56 -9.02 2.10
N GLU A 127 -23.14 -7.83 2.33
CA GLU A 127 -24.47 -7.72 2.97
C GLU A 127 -25.55 -8.43 2.15
N GLU A 128 -25.42 -8.47 0.82
CA GLU A 128 -26.30 -9.25 -0.05
C GLU A 128 -26.26 -10.76 0.21
N LYS A 129 -25.15 -11.26 0.80
CA LYS A 129 -24.97 -12.64 1.24
C LYS A 129 -25.40 -12.86 2.70
N GLY A 130 -25.97 -11.84 3.36
CA GLY A 130 -26.39 -11.88 4.76
C GLY A 130 -25.25 -11.74 5.76
N VAL A 131 -24.07 -11.26 5.33
CA VAL A 131 -22.95 -10.93 6.22
C VAL A 131 -23.23 -9.58 6.88
N LYS A 132 -22.90 -9.46 8.17
CA LYS A 132 -23.08 -8.22 8.94
C LYS A 132 -21.78 -7.46 9.04
N LEU A 133 -21.81 -6.14 8.86
CA LEU A 133 -20.67 -5.27 9.07
C LEU A 133 -20.65 -4.77 10.52
N LYS A 134 -19.51 -4.95 11.20
CA LYS A 134 -19.23 -4.36 12.50
C LYS A 134 -18.24 -3.22 12.32
N HIS A 135 -18.71 -2.01 12.64
CA HIS A 135 -17.92 -0.80 12.45
C HIS A 135 -17.14 -0.44 13.70
N ILE A 136 -15.83 -0.31 13.58
CA ILE A 136 -14.97 0.21 14.63
C ILE A 136 -15.34 1.68 14.90
N LYS A 137 -15.41 2.03 16.19
CA LYS A 137 -15.62 3.39 16.67
C LYS A 137 -14.30 3.91 17.25
N ALA A 138 -13.41 4.38 16.40
CA ALA A 138 -12.16 5.00 16.85
C ALA A 138 -12.44 6.35 17.55
N SER A 139 -11.68 6.66 18.60
CA SER A 139 -11.79 7.93 19.33
C SER A 139 -11.33 9.13 18.51
N GLU A 140 -10.40 8.92 17.60
CA GLU A 140 -9.93 9.90 16.61
C GLU A 140 -9.88 9.22 15.24
N LEU A 141 -9.93 10.02 14.17
CA LEU A 141 -9.98 9.52 12.81
C LEU A 141 -8.88 8.51 12.50
N GLY A 142 -9.26 7.27 12.29
CA GLY A 142 -8.37 6.17 11.93
C GLY A 142 -7.44 5.68 13.03
N CYS A 143 -7.53 6.21 14.25
CA CYS A 143 -6.73 5.78 15.40
C CYS A 143 -7.32 4.52 16.03
N ILE A 144 -7.13 3.39 15.37
CA ILE A 144 -7.66 2.08 15.79
C ILE A 144 -6.68 1.40 16.74
N LYS A 145 -7.08 1.24 17.99
CA LYS A 145 -6.33 0.46 18.97
C LYS A 145 -6.74 -1.02 18.91
N PRO A 146 -5.89 -1.95 19.36
CA PRO A 146 -6.25 -3.37 19.42
C PRO A 146 -7.57 -3.63 20.14
N ASP A 147 -7.82 -2.99 21.28
CA ASP A 147 -9.04 -3.17 22.07
C ASP A 147 -10.30 -2.74 21.31
N ASP A 148 -10.23 -1.70 20.45
CA ASP A 148 -11.36 -1.27 19.61
C ASP A 148 -11.83 -2.40 18.65
N VAL A 149 -10.90 -3.29 18.28
CA VAL A 149 -11.17 -4.47 17.45
C VAL A 149 -11.71 -5.61 18.31
N PHE A 150 -11.06 -5.86 19.47
CA PHE A 150 -11.37 -7.01 20.32
C PHE A 150 -12.77 -6.92 20.94
N GLU A 151 -13.22 -5.73 21.32
CA GLU A 151 -14.57 -5.49 21.85
C GLU A 151 -15.69 -5.83 20.85
N LEU A 152 -15.38 -5.88 19.55
CA LEU A 152 -16.33 -6.22 18.51
C LEU A 152 -16.39 -7.71 18.19
N ILE A 153 -15.49 -8.53 18.75
CA ILE A 153 -15.45 -9.96 18.47
C ILE A 153 -16.63 -10.68 19.14
N ASP A 154 -17.29 -11.55 18.38
CA ASP A 154 -18.28 -12.50 18.90
C ASP A 154 -18.17 -13.85 18.17
N SER A 155 -19.03 -14.81 18.53
CA SER A 155 -19.03 -16.17 17.98
C SER A 155 -19.34 -16.26 16.46
N ARG A 156 -19.77 -15.18 15.84
CA ARG A 156 -20.07 -15.07 14.41
C ARG A 156 -19.01 -14.27 13.65
N THR A 157 -18.00 -13.74 14.34
CA THR A 157 -16.94 -12.95 13.72
C THR A 157 -16.05 -13.86 12.87
N ARG A 158 -16.05 -13.63 11.57
CA ARG A 158 -15.32 -14.43 10.59
C ARG A 158 -13.98 -13.80 10.21
N MET A 159 -13.91 -12.46 10.16
CA MET A 159 -12.73 -11.73 9.72
C MET A 159 -12.71 -10.32 10.27
N ALA A 160 -11.50 -9.75 10.44
CA ALA A 160 -11.27 -8.32 10.51
C ALA A 160 -10.55 -7.87 9.22
N ALA A 161 -10.99 -6.76 8.61
CA ALA A 161 -10.38 -6.19 7.41
C ALA A 161 -10.05 -4.71 7.67
N LEU A 162 -8.75 -4.41 7.81
CA LEU A 162 -8.26 -3.12 8.27
C LEU A 162 -7.12 -2.61 7.38
N ALA A 163 -7.01 -1.29 7.23
CA ALA A 163 -5.80 -0.70 6.65
C ALA A 163 -4.66 -0.71 7.68
N SER A 164 -3.47 -1.08 7.22
CA SER A 164 -2.24 -1.05 8.02
C SER A 164 -1.90 0.35 8.54
N CYS A 165 -2.29 1.37 7.75
CA CYS A 165 -2.15 2.78 8.10
C CYS A 165 -3.31 3.57 7.48
N HIS A 166 -3.97 4.39 8.30
CA HIS A 166 -5.10 5.20 7.83
C HIS A 166 -4.64 6.29 6.86
N TYR A 167 -5.29 6.33 5.70
CA TYR A 167 -4.87 7.13 4.55
C TYR A 167 -4.94 8.66 4.76
N VAL A 168 -5.68 9.13 5.77
CA VAL A 168 -5.75 10.57 6.13
C VAL A 168 -4.90 10.85 7.36
N SER A 169 -5.17 10.23 8.50
CA SER A 169 -4.49 10.54 9.76
C SER A 169 -3.03 10.08 9.82
N GLY A 170 -2.66 9.08 9.01
CA GLY A 170 -1.35 8.47 9.07
C GLY A 170 -1.13 7.59 10.31
N TYR A 171 -2.20 7.21 11.01
CA TYR A 171 -2.10 6.29 12.14
C TYR A 171 -1.86 4.87 11.65
N ARG A 172 -0.76 4.23 12.08
CA ARG A 172 -0.46 2.81 11.83
C ARG A 172 -1.06 1.97 12.95
N ILE A 173 -1.83 0.96 12.58
CA ILE A 173 -2.36 -0.02 13.55
C ILE A 173 -1.27 -1.00 13.99
N ASN A 174 -1.42 -1.58 15.18
CA ASN A 174 -0.56 -2.67 15.63
C ASN A 174 -1.02 -3.99 15.01
N ILE A 175 -0.52 -4.27 13.78
CA ILE A 175 -0.87 -5.48 13.00
C ILE A 175 -0.55 -6.75 13.78
N ASP A 176 0.59 -6.79 14.49
CA ASP A 176 1.04 -7.99 15.21
C ASP A 176 0.11 -8.30 16.39
N ALA A 177 -0.20 -7.31 17.22
CA ALA A 177 -1.09 -7.50 18.37
C ALA A 177 -2.51 -7.91 17.92
N ILE A 178 -3.07 -7.22 16.93
CA ILE A 178 -4.40 -7.54 16.39
C ILE A 178 -4.41 -8.93 15.77
N GLY A 179 -3.43 -9.22 14.89
CA GLY A 179 -3.38 -10.48 14.18
C GLY A 179 -3.15 -11.69 15.09
N ARG A 180 -2.33 -11.55 16.13
CA ARG A 180 -2.11 -12.60 17.13
C ARG A 180 -3.39 -12.96 17.87
N GLU A 181 -4.16 -11.97 18.31
CA GLU A 181 -5.42 -12.19 19.02
C GLU A 181 -6.47 -12.81 18.09
N LEU A 182 -6.66 -12.25 16.87
CA LEU A 182 -7.60 -12.82 15.90
C LEU A 182 -7.28 -14.28 15.57
N ARG A 183 -6.00 -14.60 15.38
CA ARG A 183 -5.55 -15.97 15.12
C ARG A 183 -5.84 -16.91 16.28
N SER A 184 -5.66 -16.46 17.56
CA SER A 184 -5.95 -17.27 18.75
C SER A 184 -7.40 -17.71 18.81
N GLN A 185 -8.30 -16.94 18.20
CA GLN A 185 -9.72 -17.19 18.11
C GLN A 185 -10.19 -17.80 16.78
N GLY A 186 -9.26 -18.11 15.87
CA GLY A 186 -9.57 -18.68 14.56
C GLY A 186 -10.25 -17.70 13.59
N ILE A 187 -10.09 -16.39 13.83
CA ILE A 187 -10.64 -15.31 13.02
C ILE A 187 -9.60 -14.89 11.98
N LEU A 188 -10.02 -14.72 10.72
CA LEU A 188 -9.15 -14.31 9.63
C LEU A 188 -8.78 -12.82 9.74
N PHE A 189 -7.56 -12.47 9.32
CA PHE A 189 -7.11 -11.08 9.28
C PHE A 189 -6.69 -10.68 7.87
N CYS A 190 -7.39 -9.67 7.32
CA CYS A 190 -7.11 -9.05 6.03
C CYS A 190 -6.56 -7.64 6.24
N VAL A 191 -5.43 -7.34 5.61
CA VAL A 191 -4.74 -6.04 5.71
C VAL A 191 -4.70 -5.35 4.34
N ASP A 192 -5.24 -4.13 4.25
CA ASP A 192 -4.88 -3.21 3.18
C ASP A 192 -3.51 -2.60 3.52
N GLY A 193 -2.47 -3.10 2.85
CA GLY A 193 -1.07 -2.73 3.10
C GLY A 193 -0.59 -1.52 2.30
N ILE A 194 -1.43 -0.89 1.48
CA ILE A 194 -0.99 0.11 0.49
C ILE A 194 -0.34 1.35 1.10
N GLN A 195 -0.54 1.64 2.38
CA GLN A 195 0.04 2.80 3.05
C GLN A 195 1.28 2.48 3.90
N THR A 196 1.69 1.20 3.97
CA THR A 196 2.89 0.81 4.74
C THR A 196 3.90 0.02 3.91
N VAL A 197 3.46 -0.86 3.01
CA VAL A 197 4.38 -1.69 2.20
C VAL A 197 5.28 -0.79 1.35
N GLY A 198 6.60 -0.92 1.54
CA GLY A 198 7.64 -0.08 0.92
C GLY A 198 7.97 1.22 1.68
N ALA A 199 7.28 1.48 2.81
CA ALA A 199 7.53 2.64 3.68
C ALA A 199 7.91 2.23 5.10
N PHE A 200 7.30 1.15 5.61
CA PHE A 200 7.48 0.65 6.97
C PHE A 200 7.48 -0.87 6.97
N PRO A 201 8.29 -1.52 7.82
CA PRO A 201 8.23 -2.96 8.01
C PRO A 201 6.79 -3.41 8.25
N THR A 202 6.31 -4.30 7.39
CA THR A 202 4.90 -4.73 7.37
C THR A 202 4.86 -6.26 7.42
N SER A 203 5.09 -6.83 8.62
CA SER A 203 5.11 -8.28 8.81
C SER A 203 3.73 -8.90 8.60
N VAL A 204 3.70 -10.00 7.83
CA VAL A 204 2.49 -10.80 7.63
C VAL A 204 2.44 -12.07 8.50
N GLU A 205 3.24 -12.16 9.55
CA GLU A 205 3.32 -13.35 10.41
C GLU A 205 1.95 -13.77 10.96
N HIS A 206 1.15 -12.81 11.42
CA HIS A 206 -0.19 -13.03 11.95
C HIS A 206 -1.32 -12.54 11.02
N VAL A 207 -1.02 -12.34 9.72
CA VAL A 207 -1.96 -11.90 8.70
C VAL A 207 -2.30 -13.06 7.79
N ASP A 208 -3.56 -13.17 7.35
CA ASP A 208 -4.01 -14.19 6.39
C ASP A 208 -4.01 -13.67 4.96
N PHE A 209 -4.34 -12.38 4.77
CA PHE A 209 -4.42 -11.72 3.48
C PHE A 209 -3.84 -10.32 3.56
N LEU A 210 -3.06 -9.92 2.54
CA LEU A 210 -2.65 -8.54 2.35
C LEU A 210 -2.75 -8.16 0.88
N ALA A 211 -3.26 -6.96 0.59
CA ALA A 211 -3.25 -6.39 -0.75
C ALA A 211 -2.59 -5.01 -0.74
N ALA A 212 -1.75 -4.74 -1.75
CA ALA A 212 -1.11 -3.44 -1.94
C ALA A 212 -0.74 -3.22 -3.41
N ASP A 213 -1.16 -2.10 -4.00
CA ASP A 213 -0.71 -1.68 -5.33
C ASP A 213 0.59 -0.88 -5.24
N ALA A 214 1.40 -0.92 -6.29
CA ALA A 214 2.75 -0.37 -6.30
C ALA A 214 2.82 1.17 -6.34
N HIS A 215 1.74 1.85 -6.75
CA HIS A 215 1.74 3.26 -7.14
C HIS A 215 1.86 4.29 -6.00
N LYS A 216 2.18 3.86 -4.77
CA LYS A 216 2.38 4.77 -3.63
C LYS A 216 3.79 4.62 -3.06
N TRP A 217 3.91 3.95 -1.94
CA TRP A 217 5.17 3.81 -1.22
C TRP A 217 6.15 2.81 -1.84
N MET A 218 5.65 1.85 -2.62
CA MET A 218 6.52 0.98 -3.42
C MET A 218 7.13 1.65 -4.65
N LEU A 219 6.77 2.92 -4.96
CA LEU A 219 7.31 3.71 -6.06
C LEU A 219 7.21 3.02 -7.43
N GLY A 220 6.23 2.15 -7.60
CA GLY A 220 6.00 1.39 -8.82
C GLY A 220 4.85 1.93 -9.68
N PRO A 221 4.60 1.30 -10.82
CA PRO A 221 3.50 1.68 -11.71
C PRO A 221 2.12 1.41 -11.09
N CYS A 222 1.12 2.18 -11.52
CA CYS A 222 -0.27 1.90 -11.22
C CYS A 222 -0.68 0.52 -11.75
N SER A 223 -1.55 -0.18 -11.02
CA SER A 223 -2.11 -1.47 -11.44
C SER A 223 -1.06 -2.59 -11.59
N SER A 224 -0.03 -2.54 -10.75
CA SER A 224 1.01 -3.57 -10.65
C SER A 224 1.23 -3.90 -9.16
N GLY A 225 0.20 -4.47 -8.54
CA GLY A 225 0.18 -4.75 -7.12
C GLY A 225 0.47 -6.20 -6.75
N ILE A 226 0.45 -6.44 -5.45
CA ILE A 226 0.61 -7.75 -4.84
C ILE A 226 -0.65 -8.14 -4.07
N LEU A 227 -0.95 -9.44 -4.09
CA LEU A 227 -1.87 -10.09 -3.19
C LEU A 227 -1.11 -11.20 -2.44
N TYR A 228 -0.97 -11.02 -1.14
CA TYR A 228 -0.48 -12.06 -0.24
C TYR A 228 -1.66 -12.89 0.25
N VAL A 229 -1.54 -14.19 0.17
CA VAL A 229 -2.46 -15.15 0.77
C VAL A 229 -1.65 -16.21 1.51
N LYS A 230 -1.77 -16.25 2.82
CA LYS A 230 -1.08 -17.21 3.67
C LYS A 230 -1.30 -18.64 3.14
N HIS A 231 -0.25 -19.43 3.04
CA HIS A 231 -0.31 -20.73 2.37
C HIS A 231 -1.42 -21.66 2.92
N GLU A 232 -1.55 -21.70 4.24
CA GLU A 232 -2.59 -22.51 4.90
C GLU A 232 -3.99 -21.99 4.60
N THR A 233 -4.15 -20.69 4.40
CA THR A 233 -5.43 -20.01 4.15
C THR A 233 -5.84 -20.10 2.68
N GLN A 234 -4.91 -20.40 1.74
CA GLN A 234 -5.21 -20.58 0.31
C GLN A 234 -6.31 -21.62 0.05
N LYS A 235 -6.46 -22.62 0.94
CA LYS A 235 -7.52 -23.63 0.83
C LYS A 235 -8.92 -23.05 1.06
N GLN A 236 -9.03 -21.96 1.81
CA GLN A 236 -10.29 -21.31 2.14
C GLN A 236 -10.68 -20.25 1.12
N LEU A 237 -9.67 -19.65 0.42
CA LEU A 237 -9.91 -18.62 -0.58
C LEU A 237 -10.00 -19.23 -1.98
N LYS A 238 -11.20 -19.33 -2.52
CA LYS A 238 -11.44 -19.83 -3.88
C LYS A 238 -11.11 -18.73 -4.89
N PRO A 239 -10.36 -19.03 -5.98
CA PRO A 239 -10.21 -18.08 -7.08
C PRO A 239 -11.56 -17.75 -7.69
N ILE A 240 -11.88 -16.47 -7.85
CA ILE A 240 -13.15 -15.99 -8.41
C ILE A 240 -13.05 -15.66 -9.91
N VAL A 241 -11.84 -15.64 -10.44
CA VAL A 241 -11.55 -15.43 -11.86
C VAL A 241 -10.78 -16.64 -12.35
N GLN A 242 -11.22 -17.22 -13.47
CA GLN A 242 -10.64 -18.42 -14.06
C GLN A 242 -10.03 -18.09 -15.42
N GLY A 243 -8.89 -18.70 -15.71
CA GLY A 243 -8.22 -18.60 -16.98
C GLY A 243 -7.06 -19.57 -17.12
N TRP A 244 -6.39 -19.55 -18.23
CA TRP A 244 -5.33 -20.51 -18.57
C TRP A 244 -4.12 -20.44 -17.62
N HIS A 245 -3.84 -19.27 -17.03
CA HIS A 245 -2.62 -19.07 -16.26
C HIS A 245 -2.72 -19.54 -14.80
N ASN A 246 -3.90 -19.48 -14.18
CA ASN A 246 -4.10 -19.92 -12.79
C ASN A 246 -4.49 -21.39 -12.63
N LEU A 247 -4.81 -22.05 -13.75
CA LEU A 247 -5.16 -23.48 -13.82
C LEU A 247 -3.98 -24.29 -14.38
N LEU A 248 -3.99 -25.59 -14.14
CA LEU A 248 -3.13 -26.52 -14.86
C LEU A 248 -3.74 -26.71 -16.27
N CYS A 249 -3.11 -26.13 -17.27
CA CYS A 249 -3.57 -26.08 -18.65
C CYS A 249 -2.41 -26.51 -19.58
N PRO A 250 -2.06 -27.84 -19.63
CA PRO A 250 -1.00 -28.33 -20.48
C PRO A 250 -1.27 -27.98 -21.95
N ASP A 251 -0.25 -27.52 -22.66
CA ASP A 251 -0.30 -27.15 -24.07
C ASP A 251 -1.44 -26.15 -24.41
N PHE A 252 -1.85 -25.33 -23.46
CA PHE A 252 -2.99 -24.40 -23.55
C PHE A 252 -4.33 -25.06 -23.90
N ILE A 253 -4.47 -26.38 -23.63
CA ILE A 253 -5.71 -27.11 -23.88
C ILE A 253 -6.55 -27.12 -22.60
N ALA A 254 -7.80 -26.64 -22.69
CA ALA A 254 -8.73 -26.64 -21.56
C ALA A 254 -9.00 -28.08 -21.08
N GLN A 255 -8.92 -28.26 -19.76
CA GLN A 255 -9.16 -29.57 -19.14
C GLN A 255 -10.63 -29.69 -18.67
N GLU A 256 -11.09 -30.92 -18.44
CA GLU A 256 -12.47 -31.20 -17.97
C GLU A 256 -12.69 -30.75 -16.51
N THR A 257 -11.62 -30.54 -15.75
CA THR A 257 -11.68 -30.17 -14.31
C THR A 257 -10.85 -28.94 -14.01
N LEU A 258 -11.30 -28.15 -13.04
CA LEU A 258 -10.59 -26.94 -12.59
C LEU A 258 -9.49 -27.29 -11.57
N ASN A 259 -8.30 -27.58 -12.06
CA ASN A 259 -7.12 -27.85 -11.23
C ASN A 259 -6.27 -26.58 -11.07
N TYR A 260 -6.46 -25.85 -9.97
CA TYR A 260 -5.71 -24.64 -9.69
C TYR A 260 -4.26 -24.91 -9.30
N LYS A 261 -3.36 -24.01 -9.66
CA LYS A 261 -1.99 -23.98 -9.12
C LYS A 261 -2.02 -23.96 -7.59
N GLN A 262 -1.00 -24.58 -6.96
CA GLN A 262 -0.99 -24.82 -5.51
C GLN A 262 -0.22 -23.71 -4.73
N ASP A 263 -0.10 -22.53 -5.33
CA ASP A 263 0.58 -21.33 -4.77
C ASP A 263 -0.19 -20.06 -5.14
N GLY A 264 0.36 -18.88 -4.82
CA GLY A 264 -0.26 -17.58 -5.08
C GLY A 264 -0.70 -17.38 -6.53
N ARG A 265 -0.05 -18.02 -7.51
CA ARG A 265 -0.41 -17.92 -8.93
C ARG A 265 -1.82 -18.43 -9.23
N ARG A 266 -2.46 -19.14 -8.31
CA ARG A 266 -3.89 -19.51 -8.43
C ARG A 266 -4.85 -18.34 -8.51
N TYR A 267 -4.38 -17.12 -8.18
CA TYR A 267 -5.16 -15.88 -8.28
C TYR A 267 -4.81 -15.04 -9.51
N GLU A 268 -3.93 -15.53 -10.39
CA GLU A 268 -3.47 -14.87 -11.61
C GLU A 268 -4.09 -15.55 -12.84
N ALA A 269 -5.25 -15.09 -13.29
CA ALA A 269 -6.06 -15.82 -14.26
C ALA A 269 -5.53 -15.80 -15.70
N GLY A 270 -4.81 -14.79 -16.11
CA GLY A 270 -4.35 -14.62 -17.49
C GLY A 270 -3.00 -13.91 -17.60
N THR A 271 -2.67 -13.47 -18.81
CA THR A 271 -1.44 -12.73 -19.09
C THR A 271 -1.36 -11.49 -18.20
N ALA A 272 -0.24 -11.35 -17.51
CA ALA A 272 -0.02 -10.29 -16.55
C ALA A 272 0.30 -8.95 -17.25
N ASN A 273 0.23 -7.84 -16.49
CA ASN A 273 0.71 -6.53 -16.92
C ASN A 273 2.26 -6.51 -16.92
N LEU A 274 2.87 -7.11 -17.95
CA LEU A 274 4.32 -7.34 -18.00
C LEU A 274 5.11 -6.03 -17.94
N LEU A 275 4.68 -4.98 -18.63
CA LEU A 275 5.32 -3.65 -18.57
C LEU A 275 5.26 -3.06 -17.15
N GLY A 276 4.10 -3.13 -16.51
CA GLY A 276 3.94 -2.68 -15.13
C GLY A 276 4.80 -3.49 -14.17
N ILE A 277 4.86 -4.81 -14.34
CA ILE A 277 5.68 -5.69 -13.48
C ILE A 277 7.17 -5.42 -13.67
N ALA A 278 7.64 -5.12 -14.89
CA ALA A 278 9.04 -4.74 -15.10
C ALA A 278 9.42 -3.47 -14.32
N GLY A 279 8.57 -2.45 -14.33
CA GLY A 279 8.78 -1.25 -13.52
C GLY A 279 8.68 -1.53 -12.01
N HIS A 280 7.73 -2.36 -11.59
CA HIS A 280 7.55 -2.76 -10.19
C HIS A 280 8.76 -3.56 -9.68
N HIS A 281 9.26 -4.52 -10.46
CA HIS A 281 10.49 -5.26 -10.15
C HIS A 281 11.66 -4.31 -9.86
N ALA A 282 11.86 -3.31 -10.72
CA ALA A 282 12.96 -2.36 -10.56
C ALA A 282 12.79 -1.48 -9.30
N SER A 283 11.58 -1.05 -8.97
CA SER A 283 11.31 -0.29 -7.75
C SER A 283 11.46 -1.16 -6.49
N LEU A 284 10.96 -2.39 -6.49
CA LEU A 284 11.13 -3.34 -5.37
C LEU A 284 12.61 -3.66 -5.12
N THR A 285 13.40 -3.85 -6.18
CA THR A 285 14.85 -4.05 -6.06
C THR A 285 15.50 -2.87 -5.34
N MET A 286 15.18 -1.63 -5.73
CA MET A 286 15.69 -0.43 -5.09
C MET A 286 15.28 -0.36 -3.59
N LEU A 287 14.02 -0.65 -3.25
CA LEU A 287 13.55 -0.61 -1.88
C LEU A 287 14.21 -1.67 -0.99
N ASN A 288 14.32 -2.90 -1.49
CA ASN A 288 15.03 -3.97 -0.77
C ASN A 288 16.52 -3.65 -0.57
N ASP A 289 17.16 -2.97 -1.53
CA ASP A 289 18.55 -2.53 -1.40
C ASP A 289 18.74 -1.44 -0.35
N LEU A 290 17.78 -0.51 -0.22
CA LEU A 290 17.80 0.55 0.78
C LEU A 290 17.44 0.04 2.18
N GLY A 291 16.57 -0.94 2.27
CA GLY A 291 16.06 -1.52 3.51
C GLY A 291 14.90 -0.72 4.12
N GLU A 292 13.83 -1.42 4.48
CA GLU A 292 12.61 -0.78 5.01
C GLU A 292 12.84 -0.04 6.34
N ASP A 293 13.68 -0.57 7.22
CA ASP A 293 14.00 0.09 8.50
C ASP A 293 14.66 1.46 8.29
N ASN A 294 15.57 1.56 7.32
CA ASN A 294 16.20 2.83 6.96
C ASN A 294 15.18 3.81 6.37
N ILE A 295 14.27 3.33 5.53
CA ILE A 295 13.20 4.14 4.94
C ILE A 295 12.24 4.61 6.04
N ALA A 296 11.80 3.73 6.92
CA ALA A 296 10.91 4.04 8.02
C ALA A 296 11.51 5.09 8.97
N THR A 297 12.79 4.93 9.34
CA THR A 297 13.51 5.88 10.18
C THR A 297 13.52 7.27 9.54
N ASP A 298 13.92 7.36 8.28
CA ASP A 298 13.96 8.63 7.54
C ASP A 298 12.57 9.30 7.41
N LEU A 299 11.52 8.52 7.22
CA LEU A 299 10.15 9.03 7.16
C LEU A 299 9.67 9.55 8.52
N LEU A 300 10.02 8.88 9.61
CA LEU A 300 9.71 9.34 10.97
C LEU A 300 10.51 10.61 11.33
N ASP A 301 11.78 10.72 10.92
CA ASP A 301 12.57 11.92 11.11
C ASP A 301 11.95 13.13 10.40
N LYS A 302 11.48 12.95 9.17
CA LYS A 302 10.74 14.00 8.44
C LYS A 302 9.44 14.40 9.14
N ARG A 303 8.70 13.43 9.68
CA ARG A 303 7.54 13.71 10.52
C ARG A 303 7.92 14.51 11.76
N ASN A 304 8.97 14.11 12.46
CA ASN A 304 9.47 14.78 13.66
C ASN A 304 9.92 16.22 13.39
N GLN A 305 10.37 16.53 12.18
CA GLN A 305 10.62 17.89 11.74
C GLN A 305 9.31 18.66 11.45
N LEU A 306 8.36 18.05 10.75
CA LEU A 306 7.15 18.73 10.26
C LEU A 306 6.14 19.02 11.36
N VAL A 307 5.87 18.06 12.26
CA VAL A 307 4.77 18.16 13.23
C VAL A 307 4.93 19.34 14.19
N PRO A 308 6.08 19.53 14.87
CA PRO A 308 6.28 20.68 15.76
C PRO A 308 6.13 22.03 15.04
N GLU A 309 6.70 22.14 13.85
CA GLU A 309 6.66 23.39 13.08
C GLU A 309 5.23 23.74 12.63
N LEU A 310 4.43 22.76 12.24
CA LEU A 310 3.03 22.96 11.91
C LEU A 310 2.21 23.40 13.13
N LEU A 311 2.43 22.78 14.29
CA LEU A 311 1.78 23.16 15.55
C LEU A 311 2.18 24.60 15.95
N ASN A 312 3.46 24.96 15.86
CA ASN A 312 3.96 26.31 16.15
C ASN A 312 3.33 27.38 15.24
N LYS A 313 3.00 27.02 13.99
CA LYS A 313 2.28 27.88 13.04
C LYS A 313 0.75 27.92 13.30
N GLY A 314 0.27 27.24 14.34
CA GLY A 314 -1.14 27.20 14.75
C GLY A 314 -2.02 26.33 13.87
N TYR A 315 -1.45 25.32 13.20
CA TYR A 315 -2.24 24.28 12.54
C TYR A 315 -2.62 23.17 13.53
N HIS A 316 -3.78 22.59 13.33
CA HIS A 316 -4.16 21.33 13.96
C HIS A 316 -3.57 20.18 13.12
N VAL A 317 -2.77 19.32 13.74
CA VAL A 317 -2.15 18.17 13.09
C VAL A 317 -2.81 16.90 13.61
N LEU A 318 -3.34 16.08 12.71
CA LEU A 318 -3.94 14.80 13.08
C LEU A 318 -2.86 13.84 13.59
N ASN A 319 -3.21 13.04 14.60
CA ASN A 319 -2.29 12.08 15.22
C ASN A 319 -0.96 12.72 15.66
N SER A 320 -0.99 13.98 16.13
CA SER A 320 0.23 14.73 16.51
C SER A 320 0.87 14.20 17.80
N ALA A 321 0.06 13.71 18.73
CA ALA A 321 0.49 13.17 20.03
C ALA A 321 0.69 11.64 20.02
N GLY A 322 0.54 11.00 18.86
CA GLY A 322 0.66 9.54 18.73
C GLY A 322 2.06 9.04 19.05
N ASP A 323 2.11 7.83 19.62
CA ASP A 323 3.36 7.08 19.78
C ASP A 323 4.02 6.90 18.38
N LEU A 324 5.35 6.90 18.35
CA LEU A 324 6.12 6.67 17.11
C LEU A 324 5.79 5.31 16.48
N ASP A 325 5.40 4.32 17.27
CA ASP A 325 4.95 3.02 16.80
C ASP A 325 3.66 3.10 15.96
N ASN A 326 2.81 4.11 16.23
CA ASN A 326 1.59 4.38 15.49
C ASN A 326 1.71 5.53 14.48
N ALA A 327 2.88 6.16 14.40
CA ALA A 327 3.14 7.24 13.45
C ALA A 327 3.57 6.71 12.08
N SER A 328 3.38 7.50 11.02
CA SER A 328 3.83 7.19 9.66
C SER A 328 4.44 8.42 8.99
N GLY A 329 4.90 8.29 7.75
CA GLY A 329 5.32 9.41 6.91
C GLY A 329 4.18 10.32 6.45
N ILE A 330 2.93 10.01 6.78
CA ILE A 330 1.77 10.86 6.49
C ILE A 330 1.60 11.88 7.61
N VAL A 331 1.60 13.17 7.24
CA VAL A 331 1.32 14.28 8.15
C VAL A 331 0.15 15.08 7.59
N THR A 332 -0.99 15.06 8.27
CA THR A 332 -2.20 15.75 7.81
C THR A 332 -2.56 16.85 8.78
N PHE A 333 -2.84 18.02 8.24
CA PHE A 333 -3.14 19.20 9.04
C PHE A 333 -4.24 20.06 8.43
N HIS A 334 -4.84 20.87 9.29
CA HIS A 334 -5.79 21.92 8.90
C HIS A 334 -5.69 23.10 9.86
N LYS A 335 -6.31 24.22 9.49
CA LYS A 335 -6.45 25.38 10.38
C LYS A 335 -7.90 25.82 10.34
N PRO A 336 -8.59 25.93 11.49
CA PRO A 336 -9.94 26.44 11.54
C PRO A 336 -10.03 27.81 10.85
N GLN A 337 -11.10 28.03 10.11
CA GLN A 337 -11.37 29.28 9.37
C GLN A 337 -10.40 29.61 8.22
N ALA A 338 -9.35 28.81 7.98
CA ALA A 338 -8.49 29.00 6.82
C ALA A 338 -8.97 28.18 5.61
N ASP A 339 -8.88 28.76 4.43
CA ASP A 339 -9.23 28.06 3.18
C ASP A 339 -8.05 27.18 2.74
N MET A 340 -8.10 25.91 3.11
CA MET A 340 -7.07 24.93 2.74
C MET A 340 -6.95 24.75 1.21
N SER A 341 -8.01 25.00 0.44
CA SER A 341 -7.94 24.93 -1.02
C SER A 341 -7.08 26.06 -1.61
N LYS A 342 -7.21 27.28 -1.07
CA LYS A 342 -6.33 28.41 -1.47
C LYS A 342 -4.89 28.16 -1.09
N LEU A 343 -4.65 27.54 0.06
CA LEU A 343 -3.29 27.19 0.48
C LEU A 343 -2.68 26.14 -0.45
N VAL A 344 -3.44 25.10 -0.86
CA VAL A 344 -2.97 24.14 -1.86
C VAL A 344 -2.62 24.83 -3.18
N ALA A 345 -3.48 25.74 -3.67
CA ALA A 345 -3.20 26.48 -4.90
C ALA A 345 -1.92 27.34 -4.79
N LYS A 346 -1.69 28.00 -3.63
CA LYS A 346 -0.43 28.73 -3.34
C LYS A 346 0.79 27.80 -3.40
N LEU A 347 0.71 26.65 -2.74
CA LEU A 347 1.79 25.65 -2.74
C LEU A 347 2.07 25.11 -4.15
N GLU A 348 1.04 24.88 -4.96
CA GLU A 348 1.20 24.43 -6.36
C GLU A 348 1.91 25.49 -7.22
N GLN A 349 1.60 26.80 -7.03
CA GLN A 349 2.32 27.89 -7.68
C GLN A 349 3.80 27.92 -7.26
N ALA A 350 4.09 27.62 -6.00
CA ALA A 350 5.44 27.47 -5.48
C ALA A 350 6.12 26.14 -5.89
N LYS A 351 5.51 25.33 -6.76
CA LYS A 351 6.02 24.00 -7.17
C LYS A 351 6.17 23.02 -6.01
N ILE A 352 5.27 23.09 -5.05
CA ILE A 352 5.16 22.14 -3.93
C ILE A 352 3.86 21.34 -4.11
N LYS A 353 3.98 20.04 -4.36
CA LYS A 353 2.83 19.15 -4.58
C LYS A 353 2.43 18.48 -3.28
N VAL A 354 1.20 18.73 -2.83
CA VAL A 354 0.57 18.14 -1.65
C VAL A 354 -0.79 17.55 -2.02
N SER A 355 -1.47 16.88 -1.08
CA SER A 355 -2.80 16.34 -1.32
C SER A 355 -3.87 17.08 -0.51
N LEU A 356 -4.90 17.62 -1.18
CA LEU A 356 -6.12 18.07 -0.50
C LEU A 356 -6.97 16.85 -0.14
N ARG A 357 -7.50 16.81 1.09
CA ARG A 357 -8.39 15.77 1.59
C ARG A 357 -9.67 16.38 2.12
N PHE A 358 -10.73 15.58 2.06
CA PHE A 358 -12.06 15.99 2.52
C PHE A 358 -12.53 15.03 3.60
N MET A 359 -13.12 15.57 4.64
CA MET A 359 -13.79 14.83 5.69
C MET A 359 -15.28 14.68 5.38
N ARG A 360 -15.97 13.76 6.06
CA ARG A 360 -17.42 13.55 5.89
C ARG A 360 -18.26 14.80 6.22
N ASP A 361 -17.76 15.65 7.12
CA ASP A 361 -18.40 16.94 7.47
C ASP A 361 -18.11 18.06 6.47
N GLY A 362 -17.39 17.75 5.38
CA GLY A 362 -17.00 18.71 4.35
C GLY A 362 -15.75 19.52 4.68
N SER A 363 -15.15 19.35 5.86
CA SER A 363 -13.90 20.02 6.20
C SER A 363 -12.76 19.57 5.27
N LYS A 364 -11.82 20.49 5.03
CA LYS A 364 -10.69 20.29 4.12
C LYS A 364 -9.40 20.26 4.89
N LEU A 365 -8.53 19.31 4.53
CA LEU A 365 -7.23 19.10 5.14
C LEU A 365 -6.16 19.03 4.08
N ILE A 366 -4.93 19.38 4.44
CA ILE A 366 -3.74 19.16 3.61
C ILE A 366 -3.00 17.97 4.18
N ARG A 367 -2.73 17.00 3.32
CA ARG A 367 -1.94 15.82 3.65
C ARG A 367 -0.59 15.89 2.96
N LEU A 368 0.46 15.85 3.75
CA LEU A 368 1.83 15.67 3.34
C LEU A 368 2.19 14.19 3.41
N SER A 369 2.95 13.75 2.46
CA SER A 369 3.53 12.39 2.45
C SER A 369 4.84 12.42 1.68
N PRO A 370 5.94 12.91 2.31
CA PRO A 370 7.28 12.84 1.77
C PRO A 370 7.73 11.38 1.63
N HIS A 371 8.73 11.13 0.78
CA HIS A 371 9.43 9.85 0.70
C HIS A 371 10.91 10.02 1.04
N PHE A 372 11.66 8.92 1.15
CA PHE A 372 13.06 8.94 1.58
C PHE A 372 13.97 9.85 0.73
N TYR A 373 13.64 10.14 -0.52
CA TYR A 373 14.46 11.03 -1.36
C TYR A 373 14.18 12.53 -1.17
N ASN A 374 13.13 12.89 -0.43
CA ASN A 374 12.88 14.28 -0.08
C ASN A 374 13.89 14.76 0.95
N THR A 375 14.36 16.00 0.80
CA THR A 375 15.39 16.60 1.66
C THR A 375 14.78 17.51 2.72
N THR A 376 15.54 17.75 3.81
CA THR A 376 15.22 18.78 4.81
C THR A 376 15.00 20.16 4.20
N ASN A 377 15.75 20.51 3.15
CA ASN A 377 15.58 21.78 2.44
C ASN A 377 14.22 21.89 1.75
N GLU A 378 13.70 20.79 1.19
CA GLU A 378 12.35 20.76 0.61
C GLU A 378 11.27 20.93 1.68
N LEU A 379 11.44 20.32 2.85
CA LEU A 379 10.52 20.49 3.97
C LEU A 379 10.55 21.92 4.52
N ASN A 380 11.73 22.52 4.66
CA ASN A 380 11.88 23.92 5.06
C ASN A 380 11.24 24.86 4.05
N ARG A 381 11.39 24.59 2.75
CA ARG A 381 10.72 25.36 1.70
C ARG A 381 9.20 25.29 1.84
N LEU A 382 8.62 24.10 2.09
CA LEU A 382 7.19 23.95 2.39
C LEU A 382 6.80 24.82 3.60
N LEU A 383 7.53 24.67 4.72
CA LEU A 383 7.24 25.40 5.98
C LEU A 383 7.30 26.92 5.81
N ASN A 384 8.17 27.43 4.95
CA ASN A 384 8.25 28.88 4.66
C ASN A 384 7.04 29.39 3.85
N GLU A 385 6.35 28.51 3.11
CA GLU A 385 5.14 28.87 2.35
C GLU A 385 3.86 28.79 3.18
N LEU A 386 3.89 28.15 4.34
CA LEU A 386 2.77 28.04 5.29
C LEU A 386 2.71 29.21 6.26
#